data_9d8f20be1dcbc8f33f273d293753815c
#
_entry.id   9d8f20be1dcbc8f33f273d293753815c
#
_cell.length_a   1.000
_cell.length_b   1.000
_cell.length_c   1.000
_cell.angle_alpha   90.00
_cell.angle_beta   90.00
_cell.angle_gamma   90.00
#
_symmetry.space_group_name_H-M   'P 1'
#
loop_
_entity.id
_entity.type
_entity.pdbx_description
1 polymer ?
#
loop_
_entity_poly.entity_id
_entity_poly.type
_entity_poly.pdbx_seq_one_letter_code
_entity_poly.pdbx_strand_id
1 'polypeptide(L)'
;MKKAMLPSLKIDSWTEESLSDLTAKISDNKVKSLILIDGAAGSGKTTLAVKLAERLHANLVHTDDVSWCADPICWDEELLDGIVKPWSAGKKAAYKPTGWKKENRPGAIEVDPDKALIIEGMGAGRKTLRAAAEYLIWVDTEPETARARVVQRDLANGENGGTVESVTEFADWWDSLLMPLFLEEEPWKYADIIVSGSRSDLISDKLMIHVV
;
A
#
# COMPACT_ATOMS: atom_id res chain seq x y z
N MET A 1 -24.82 -6.74 -13.38
CA MET A 1 -24.44 -6.73 -11.95
C MET A 1 -23.86 -5.36 -11.64
N LYS A 2 -24.23 -4.73 -10.51
CA LYS A 2 -23.52 -3.52 -10.07
C LYS A 2 -22.10 -3.94 -9.71
N LYS A 3 -21.11 -3.19 -10.23
CA LYS A 3 -19.70 -3.38 -9.93
C LYS A 3 -19.51 -3.12 -8.42
N ALA A 4 -18.88 -4.04 -7.70
CA ALA A 4 -18.49 -3.79 -6.32
C ALA A 4 -17.43 -2.68 -6.32
N MET A 5 -17.66 -1.64 -5.55
CA MET A 5 -16.75 -0.51 -5.37
C MET A 5 -16.48 -0.36 -3.89
N LEU A 6 -15.31 0.14 -3.56
CA LEU A 6 -15.02 0.55 -2.18
C LEU A 6 -16.02 1.61 -1.74
N PRO A 7 -16.48 1.57 -0.49
CA PRO A 7 -17.34 2.62 0.03
C PRO A 7 -16.57 3.94 0.07
N SER A 8 -17.21 5.04 -0.32
CA SER A 8 -16.69 6.38 0.01
C SER A 8 -16.76 6.55 1.52
N LEU A 9 -15.64 6.76 2.16
CA LEU A 9 -15.60 6.95 3.61
C LEU A 9 -16.21 8.30 3.96
N LYS A 10 -17.13 8.28 4.92
CA LYS A 10 -17.68 9.52 5.50
C LYS A 10 -16.76 9.95 6.62
N ILE A 11 -15.89 10.90 6.33
CA ILE A 11 -14.96 11.47 7.29
C ILE A 11 -15.49 12.83 7.71
N ASP A 12 -15.89 12.96 8.97
CA ASP A 12 -16.56 14.15 9.49
C ASP A 12 -15.62 15.36 9.56
N SER A 13 -14.33 15.13 9.77
CA SER A 13 -13.32 16.19 9.85
C SER A 13 -11.97 15.76 9.34
N TRP A 14 -11.35 16.66 8.58
CA TRP A 14 -9.97 16.54 8.13
C TRP A 14 -9.12 17.58 8.85
N THR A 15 -7.95 17.18 9.31
CA THR A 15 -6.95 18.08 9.90
C THR A 15 -5.78 18.23 8.94
N GLU A 16 -5.33 19.46 8.69
CA GLU A 16 -4.10 19.68 7.93
C GLU A 16 -2.89 19.43 8.85
N GLU A 17 -2.02 18.52 8.44
CA GLU A 17 -0.77 18.24 9.13
C GLU A 17 0.40 18.24 8.15
N SER A 18 1.59 18.54 8.64
CA SER A 18 2.80 18.37 7.83
C SER A 18 3.19 16.89 7.75
N LEU A 19 3.89 16.53 6.67
CA LEU A 19 4.51 15.21 6.57
C LEU A 19 5.47 14.96 7.74
N SER A 20 6.12 16.01 8.26
CA SER A 20 7.01 15.94 9.43
C SER A 20 6.26 15.54 10.69
N ASP A 21 5.07 16.13 10.92
CA ASP A 21 4.25 15.82 12.11
C ASP A 21 3.69 14.41 12.03
N LEU A 22 3.23 13.98 10.84
CA LEU A 22 2.84 12.59 10.60
C LEU A 22 4.00 11.63 10.87
N THR A 23 5.19 11.95 10.37
CA THR A 23 6.40 11.15 10.60
C THR A 23 6.72 11.03 12.08
N ALA A 24 6.64 12.12 12.83
CA ALA A 24 6.88 12.14 14.28
C ALA A 24 5.86 11.26 15.03
N LYS A 25 4.58 11.30 14.64
CA LYS A 25 3.51 10.47 15.23
C LYS A 25 3.77 8.98 15.04
N ILE A 26 4.09 8.55 13.82
CA ILE A 26 4.24 7.13 13.50
C ILE A 26 5.60 6.55 13.91
N SER A 27 6.60 7.39 14.16
CA SER A 27 7.88 6.92 14.69
C SER A 27 7.86 6.76 16.21
N ASP A 28 7.05 7.53 16.93
CA ASP A 28 6.87 7.51 18.40
C ASP A 28 8.18 7.20 19.16
N ASN A 29 9.30 7.79 18.71
CA ASN A 29 10.66 7.55 19.19
C ASN A 29 11.14 6.08 19.07
N LYS A 30 10.45 5.23 18.32
CA LYS A 30 10.89 3.86 18.01
C LYS A 30 11.64 3.85 16.69
N VAL A 31 12.87 3.38 16.71
CA VAL A 31 13.68 3.19 15.49
C VAL A 31 13.12 2.08 14.62
N LYS A 32 12.39 1.13 15.20
CA LYS A 32 11.92 -0.08 14.54
C LYS A 32 10.40 -0.20 14.68
N SER A 33 9.69 0.09 13.61
CA SER A 33 8.22 -0.05 13.51
C SER A 33 7.86 -0.64 12.16
N LEU A 34 6.83 -1.50 12.14
CA LEU A 34 6.17 -1.93 10.91
C LEU A 34 4.99 -1.01 10.64
N ILE A 35 5.03 -0.35 9.50
CA ILE A 35 4.00 0.58 9.04
C ILE A 35 3.38 0.01 7.77
N LEU A 36 2.07 -0.18 7.78
CA LEU A 36 1.32 -0.61 6.62
C LEU A 36 0.62 0.60 5.97
N ILE A 37 0.68 0.68 4.64
CA ILE A 37 0.00 1.73 3.87
C ILE A 37 -0.88 1.06 2.83
N ASP A 38 -2.19 1.14 3.02
CA ASP A 38 -3.18 0.51 2.14
C ASP A 38 -4.16 1.53 1.55
N GLY A 39 -4.94 1.10 0.60
CA GLY A 39 -5.93 1.92 -0.13
C GLY A 39 -6.16 1.41 -1.53
N ALA A 40 -7.11 1.98 -2.24
CA ALA A 40 -7.43 1.59 -3.62
C ALA A 40 -6.25 1.78 -4.60
N ALA A 41 -6.27 1.07 -5.73
CA ALA A 41 -5.38 1.39 -6.84
C ALA A 41 -5.56 2.86 -7.25
N GLY A 42 -4.47 3.60 -7.46
CA GLY A 42 -4.52 5.02 -7.80
C GLY A 42 -4.84 5.97 -6.64
N SER A 43 -4.96 5.47 -5.39
CA SER A 43 -5.24 6.33 -4.23
C SER A 43 -4.08 7.27 -3.84
N GLY A 44 -2.85 6.97 -4.23
CA GLY A 44 -1.66 7.76 -3.88
C GLY A 44 -0.78 7.13 -2.80
N LYS A 45 -1.03 5.88 -2.42
CA LYS A 45 -0.24 5.10 -1.45
C LYS A 45 1.26 5.19 -1.68
N THR A 46 1.70 4.85 -2.88
CA THR A 46 3.11 4.81 -3.24
C THR A 46 3.77 6.19 -3.09
N THR A 47 3.05 7.27 -3.44
CA THR A 47 3.56 8.64 -3.25
C THR A 47 3.79 8.95 -1.78
N LEU A 48 2.84 8.59 -0.92
CA LEU A 48 2.97 8.77 0.52
C LEU A 48 4.08 7.89 1.10
N ALA A 49 4.11 6.61 0.71
CA ALA A 49 5.06 5.63 1.21
C ALA A 49 6.51 5.99 0.91
N VAL A 50 6.81 6.44 -0.31
CA VAL A 50 8.15 6.90 -0.70
C VAL A 50 8.60 8.07 0.18
N LYS A 51 7.75 9.07 0.35
CA LYS A 51 8.06 10.24 1.20
C LYS A 51 8.30 9.87 2.67
N LEU A 52 7.47 8.98 3.21
CA LEU A 52 7.65 8.50 4.60
C LEU A 52 8.92 7.66 4.73
N ALA A 53 9.21 6.78 3.75
CA ALA A 53 10.42 5.97 3.76
C ALA A 53 11.69 6.82 3.72
N GLU A 54 11.72 7.87 2.90
CA GLU A 54 12.83 8.82 2.84
C GLU A 54 13.04 9.53 4.18
N ARG A 55 11.98 10.05 4.80
CA ARG A 55 12.08 10.78 6.07
C ARG A 55 12.45 9.90 7.26
N LEU A 56 11.93 8.68 7.30
CA LEU A 56 12.23 7.70 8.36
C LEU A 56 13.51 6.91 8.11
N HIS A 57 14.14 7.08 6.94
CA HIS A 57 15.22 6.20 6.47
C HIS A 57 14.82 4.72 6.55
N ALA A 58 13.54 4.43 6.29
CA ALA A 58 12.93 3.11 6.42
C ALA A 58 13.17 2.24 5.19
N ASN A 59 13.06 0.93 5.39
CA ASN A 59 12.87 0.00 4.27
C ASN A 59 11.48 0.23 3.67
N LEU A 60 11.37 0.13 2.35
CA LEU A 60 10.11 0.17 1.63
C LEU A 60 9.93 -1.10 0.81
N VAL A 61 8.82 -1.78 1.03
CA VAL A 61 8.44 -3.00 0.29
C VAL A 61 7.07 -2.79 -0.34
N HIS A 62 6.98 -3.06 -1.64
CA HIS A 62 5.72 -3.00 -2.38
C HIS A 62 5.06 -4.38 -2.40
N THR A 63 3.77 -4.46 -2.07
CA THR A 63 3.02 -5.73 -2.15
C THR A 63 3.02 -6.29 -3.57
N ASP A 64 3.02 -5.40 -4.57
CA ASP A 64 3.07 -5.76 -5.99
C ASP A 64 4.35 -6.54 -6.35
N ASP A 65 5.47 -6.29 -5.68
CA ASP A 65 6.70 -7.06 -5.90
C ASP A 65 6.56 -8.51 -5.42
N VAL A 66 5.78 -8.76 -4.38
CA VAL A 66 5.56 -10.13 -3.86
C VAL A 66 4.48 -10.84 -4.67
N SER A 67 3.40 -10.15 -5.03
CA SER A 67 2.28 -10.70 -5.81
C SER A 67 2.61 -10.87 -7.30
N TRP A 68 3.69 -10.26 -7.80
CA TRP A 68 4.05 -10.30 -9.21
C TRP A 68 4.26 -11.73 -9.71
N CYS A 69 3.52 -12.12 -10.75
CA CYS A 69 3.52 -13.48 -11.32
C CYS A 69 3.24 -14.60 -10.30
N ALA A 70 2.61 -14.26 -9.19
CA ALA A 70 2.11 -15.17 -8.15
C ALA A 70 0.58 -15.13 -8.09
N ASP A 71 -0.01 -15.73 -7.07
CA ASP A 71 -1.43 -15.60 -6.80
C ASP A 71 -1.73 -14.14 -6.38
N PRO A 72 -2.66 -13.44 -7.04
CA PRO A 72 -2.95 -12.04 -6.74
C PRO A 72 -3.61 -11.83 -5.37
N ILE A 73 -4.08 -12.88 -4.73
CA ILE A 73 -4.78 -12.83 -3.45
C ILE A 73 -3.96 -13.48 -2.33
N CYS A 74 -3.32 -14.62 -2.56
CA CYS A 74 -2.68 -15.45 -1.52
C CYS A 74 -1.17 -15.20 -1.42
N TRP A 75 -0.74 -13.97 -1.23
CA TRP A 75 0.67 -13.58 -1.13
C TRP A 75 1.09 -13.06 0.26
N ASP A 76 0.14 -12.76 1.12
CA ASP A 76 0.37 -12.12 2.42
C ASP A 76 1.17 -13.01 3.39
N GLU A 77 0.92 -14.31 3.42
CA GLU A 77 1.73 -15.25 4.20
C GLU A 77 3.18 -15.34 3.68
N GLU A 78 3.35 -15.29 2.36
CA GLU A 78 4.68 -15.28 1.74
C GLU A 78 5.47 -14.05 2.16
N LEU A 79 4.84 -12.87 2.18
CA LEU A 79 5.44 -11.61 2.63
C LEU A 79 5.74 -11.65 4.13
N LEU A 80 4.79 -12.16 4.92
CA LEU A 80 4.97 -12.30 6.36
C LEU A 80 6.17 -13.20 6.70
N ASP A 81 6.26 -14.38 6.08
CA ASP A 81 7.29 -15.37 6.37
C ASP A 81 8.65 -15.00 5.78
N GLY A 82 8.65 -14.44 4.58
CA GLY A 82 9.88 -14.13 3.85
C GLY A 82 10.54 -12.81 4.26
N ILE A 83 9.77 -11.85 4.76
CA ILE A 83 10.24 -10.49 5.03
C ILE A 83 9.95 -10.06 6.47
N VAL A 84 8.70 -10.06 6.91
CA VAL A 84 8.33 -9.46 8.19
C VAL A 84 8.91 -10.22 9.38
N LYS A 85 8.74 -11.55 9.41
CA LYS A 85 9.27 -12.38 10.51
C LYS A 85 10.80 -12.32 10.63
N PRO A 86 11.61 -12.47 9.54
CA PRO A 86 13.05 -12.28 9.62
C PRO A 86 13.44 -10.89 10.11
N TRP A 87 12.85 -9.83 9.55
CA TRP A 87 13.09 -8.45 9.96
C TRP A 87 12.74 -8.24 11.45
N SER A 88 11.58 -8.69 11.89
CA SER A 88 11.16 -8.61 13.30
C SER A 88 12.12 -9.32 14.25
N ALA A 89 12.68 -10.45 13.81
CA ALA A 89 13.70 -11.21 14.55
C ALA A 89 15.11 -10.58 14.51
N GLY A 90 15.28 -9.37 13.96
CA GLY A 90 16.58 -8.70 13.85
C GLY A 90 17.51 -9.32 12.81
N LYS A 91 16.97 -10.05 11.83
CA LYS A 91 17.74 -10.68 10.76
C LYS A 91 17.57 -9.89 9.45
N LYS A 92 18.67 -9.73 8.71
CA LYS A 92 18.59 -9.18 7.36
C LYS A 92 17.72 -10.12 6.52
N ALA A 93 16.68 -9.58 5.88
CA ALA A 93 15.93 -10.32 4.87
C ALA A 93 16.53 -10.03 3.49
N ALA A 94 16.72 -11.07 2.70
CA ALA A 94 17.04 -11.01 1.29
C ALA A 94 16.13 -12.03 0.60
N TYR A 95 14.86 -11.64 0.42
CA TYR A 95 13.82 -12.57 0.01
C TYR A 95 13.55 -12.48 -1.49
N LYS A 96 13.53 -13.63 -2.14
CA LYS A 96 13.14 -13.74 -3.54
C LYS A 96 11.74 -14.35 -3.62
N PRO A 97 10.71 -13.55 -4.01
CA PRO A 97 9.33 -14.01 -4.12
C PRO A 97 9.17 -15.20 -5.08
N THR A 98 8.14 -16.00 -4.86
CA THR A 98 7.85 -17.19 -5.66
C THR A 98 7.64 -16.83 -7.14
N GLY A 99 6.96 -15.75 -7.46
CA GLY A 99 6.82 -15.25 -8.83
C GLY A 99 8.16 -14.88 -9.47
N TRP A 100 9.08 -14.26 -8.70
CA TRP A 100 10.43 -13.94 -9.20
C TRP A 100 11.26 -15.20 -9.49
N LYS A 101 11.12 -16.24 -8.66
CA LYS A 101 11.79 -17.53 -8.89
C LYS A 101 11.28 -18.19 -10.17
N LYS A 102 9.95 -18.20 -10.33
CA LYS A 102 9.27 -18.78 -11.50
C LYS A 102 9.69 -18.12 -12.82
N GLU A 103 9.78 -16.81 -12.83
CA GLU A 103 10.10 -16.00 -14.01
C GLU A 103 11.61 -15.69 -14.14
N ASN A 104 12.45 -16.28 -13.29
CA ASN A 104 13.91 -16.04 -13.27
C ASN A 104 14.28 -14.54 -13.14
N ARG A 105 13.43 -13.72 -12.51
CA ARG A 105 13.74 -12.32 -12.23
C ARG A 105 14.97 -12.24 -11.32
N PRO A 106 16.02 -11.45 -11.66
CA PRO A 106 17.21 -11.31 -10.83
C PRO A 106 16.94 -10.51 -9.56
N GLY A 107 17.86 -10.63 -8.57
CA GLY A 107 17.80 -9.87 -7.32
C GLY A 107 16.92 -10.52 -6.25
N ALA A 108 16.67 -9.77 -5.20
CA ALA A 108 15.83 -10.10 -4.06
C ALA A 108 15.30 -8.81 -3.43
N ILE A 109 14.23 -8.90 -2.65
CA ILE A 109 13.76 -7.82 -1.79
C ILE A 109 14.67 -7.84 -0.56
N GLU A 110 15.46 -6.78 -0.39
CA GLU A 110 16.39 -6.66 0.73
C GLU A 110 15.80 -5.73 1.80
N VAL A 111 15.86 -6.18 3.06
CA VAL A 111 15.37 -5.43 4.22
C VAL A 111 16.43 -5.43 5.31
N ASP A 112 16.82 -4.23 5.73
CA ASP A 112 17.73 -3.98 6.83
C ASP A 112 16.98 -4.12 8.16
N PRO A 113 17.39 -5.01 9.08
CA PRO A 113 16.69 -5.25 10.33
C PRO A 113 16.77 -4.09 11.33
N ASP A 114 17.71 -3.17 11.13
CA ASP A 114 17.94 -2.03 12.05
C ASP A 114 17.10 -0.79 11.69
N LYS A 115 16.34 -0.86 10.58
CA LYS A 115 15.48 0.23 10.11
C LYS A 115 14.01 -0.14 10.27
N ALA A 116 13.14 0.88 10.36
CA ALA A 116 11.71 0.69 10.22
C ALA A 116 11.37 0.02 8.89
N LEU A 117 10.23 -0.64 8.81
CA LEU A 117 9.73 -1.29 7.62
C LEU A 117 8.37 -0.72 7.22
N ILE A 118 8.30 -0.18 6.02
CA ILE A 118 7.05 0.24 5.39
C ILE A 118 6.67 -0.82 4.35
N ILE A 119 5.45 -1.34 4.45
CA ILE A 119 4.85 -2.20 3.43
C ILE A 119 3.68 -1.42 2.83
N GLU A 120 3.73 -1.19 1.52
CA GLU A 120 2.67 -0.46 0.83
C GLU A 120 2.09 -1.27 -0.34
N GLY A 121 0.84 -1.06 -0.60
CA GLY A 121 0.13 -1.60 -1.74
C GLY A 121 -1.28 -2.06 -1.40
N MET A 122 -2.02 -2.48 -2.42
CA MET A 122 -3.37 -3.01 -2.21
C MET A 122 -3.31 -4.30 -1.37
N GLY A 123 -4.06 -4.31 -0.27
CA GLY A 123 -4.09 -5.44 0.67
C GLY A 123 -2.93 -5.45 1.67
N ALA A 124 -2.11 -4.40 1.76
CA ALA A 124 -1.12 -4.28 2.84
C ALA A 124 -1.77 -4.30 4.22
N GLY A 125 -2.98 -3.74 4.34
CA GLY A 125 -3.77 -3.71 5.56
C GLY A 125 -4.54 -5.00 5.88
N ARG A 126 -4.20 -6.14 5.32
CA ARG A 126 -4.82 -7.44 5.63
C ARG A 126 -4.63 -7.84 7.08
N LYS A 127 -5.60 -8.60 7.61
CA LYS A 127 -5.57 -9.10 8.98
C LYS A 127 -4.26 -9.81 9.35
N THR A 128 -3.71 -10.60 8.43
CA THR A 128 -2.45 -11.32 8.59
C THR A 128 -1.28 -10.38 8.89
N LEU A 129 -1.19 -9.26 8.16
CA LEU A 129 -0.12 -8.28 8.32
C LEU A 129 -0.40 -7.29 9.46
N ARG A 130 -1.67 -6.88 9.63
CA ARG A 130 -2.09 -5.98 10.72
C ARG A 130 -1.70 -6.50 12.10
N ALA A 131 -1.76 -7.81 12.31
CA ALA A 131 -1.39 -8.42 13.58
C ALA A 131 0.07 -8.19 14.01
N ALA A 132 0.94 -7.84 13.06
CA ALA A 132 2.36 -7.59 13.28
C ALA A 132 2.73 -6.09 13.19
N ALA A 133 1.80 -5.23 12.79
CA ALA A 133 2.06 -3.82 12.52
C ALA A 133 1.82 -2.93 13.75
N GLU A 134 2.62 -1.89 13.89
CA GLU A 134 2.40 -0.81 14.84
C GLU A 134 1.45 0.24 14.30
N TYR A 135 1.42 0.46 12.98
CA TYR A 135 0.54 1.45 12.35
C TYR A 135 -0.03 0.94 11.04
N LEU A 136 -1.31 1.22 10.84
CA LEU A 136 -1.98 1.10 9.55
C LEU A 136 -2.46 2.47 9.09
N ILE A 137 -1.99 2.90 7.93
CA ILE A 137 -2.42 4.10 7.25
C ILE A 137 -3.31 3.70 6.06
N TRP A 138 -4.52 4.24 6.02
CA TRP A 138 -5.41 4.11 4.86
C TRP A 138 -5.34 5.37 4.02
N VAL A 139 -5.04 5.23 2.72
CA VAL A 139 -5.07 6.37 1.79
C VAL A 139 -6.41 6.38 1.07
N ASP A 140 -7.26 7.33 1.46
CA ASP A 140 -8.62 7.47 0.94
C ASP A 140 -8.67 8.42 -0.26
N THR A 141 -9.27 7.96 -1.32
CA THR A 141 -9.48 8.74 -2.56
C THR A 141 -10.81 8.34 -3.18
N GLU A 142 -11.56 9.33 -3.63
CA GLU A 142 -12.80 9.08 -4.35
C GLU A 142 -12.60 8.04 -5.46
N PRO A 143 -13.44 6.99 -5.53
CA PRO A 143 -13.22 5.85 -6.43
C PRO A 143 -13.03 6.24 -7.90
N GLU A 144 -13.81 7.22 -8.38
CA GLU A 144 -13.70 7.69 -9.76
C GLU A 144 -12.36 8.39 -10.03
N THR A 145 -11.88 9.17 -9.07
CA THR A 145 -10.57 9.85 -9.14
C THR A 145 -9.44 8.83 -9.14
N ALA A 146 -9.49 7.86 -8.24
CA ALA A 146 -8.51 6.79 -8.16
C ALA A 146 -8.45 5.97 -9.46
N ARG A 147 -9.62 5.61 -9.99
CA ARG A 147 -9.76 4.89 -11.26
C ARG A 147 -9.18 5.66 -12.44
N ALA A 148 -9.51 6.95 -12.56
CA ALA A 148 -8.99 7.80 -13.62
C ALA A 148 -7.45 7.87 -13.59
N ARG A 149 -6.84 7.94 -12.40
CA ARG A 149 -5.38 7.93 -12.24
C ARG A 149 -4.75 6.61 -12.68
N VAL A 150 -5.36 5.46 -12.37
CA VAL A 150 -4.89 4.15 -12.84
C VAL A 150 -4.88 4.11 -14.36
N VAL A 151 -6.00 4.44 -14.98
CA VAL A 151 -6.12 4.41 -16.45
C VAL A 151 -5.09 5.35 -17.10
N GLN A 152 -4.95 6.56 -16.58
CA GLN A 152 -3.98 7.53 -17.11
C GLN A 152 -2.54 7.05 -16.95
N ARG A 153 -2.17 6.50 -15.81
CA ARG A 153 -0.82 5.97 -15.54
C ARG A 153 -0.48 4.81 -16.46
N ASP A 154 -1.38 3.83 -16.55
CA ASP A 154 -1.12 2.60 -17.31
C ASP A 154 -1.07 2.89 -18.83
N LEU A 155 -1.88 3.82 -19.31
CA LEU A 155 -1.79 4.32 -20.69
C LEU A 155 -0.45 5.03 -20.95
N ALA A 156 -0.01 5.90 -20.04
CA ALA A 156 1.24 6.64 -20.18
C ALA A 156 2.46 5.71 -20.18
N ASN A 157 2.39 4.61 -19.43
CA ASN A 157 3.46 3.62 -19.32
C ASN A 157 3.39 2.52 -20.40
N GLY A 158 2.33 2.48 -21.19
CA GLY A 158 2.09 1.40 -22.17
C GLY A 158 1.80 0.04 -21.51
N GLU A 159 1.32 0.04 -20.26
CA GLU A 159 0.98 -1.15 -19.50
C GLU A 159 -0.41 -1.70 -19.88
N ASN A 160 -0.65 -2.97 -19.53
CA ASN A 160 -1.96 -3.62 -19.67
C ASN A 160 -2.59 -3.49 -21.07
N GLY A 161 -1.76 -3.60 -22.11
CA GLY A 161 -2.18 -3.55 -23.53
C GLY A 161 -2.15 -2.14 -24.14
N GLY A 162 -1.92 -1.07 -23.36
CA GLY A 162 -1.63 0.27 -23.84
C GLY A 162 -2.78 1.01 -24.55
N THR A 163 -4.01 0.48 -24.52
CA THR A 163 -5.22 1.16 -25.02
C THR A 163 -6.19 1.45 -23.88
N VAL A 164 -7.05 2.45 -24.04
CA VAL A 164 -8.08 2.78 -23.03
C VAL A 164 -8.94 1.56 -22.72
N GLU A 165 -9.31 0.81 -23.73
CA GLU A 165 -10.16 -0.37 -23.59
C GLU A 165 -9.45 -1.47 -22.77
N SER A 166 -8.26 -1.89 -23.19
CA SER A 166 -7.50 -2.95 -22.52
C SER A 166 -7.10 -2.61 -21.07
N VAL A 167 -6.67 -1.35 -20.84
CA VAL A 167 -6.36 -0.86 -19.48
C VAL A 167 -7.61 -0.85 -18.60
N THR A 168 -8.76 -0.46 -19.15
CA THR A 168 -10.02 -0.45 -18.40
C THR A 168 -10.48 -1.88 -18.07
N GLU A 169 -10.40 -2.79 -19.02
CA GLU A 169 -10.74 -4.21 -18.82
C GLU A 169 -9.83 -4.86 -17.76
N PHE A 170 -8.52 -4.60 -17.82
CA PHE A 170 -7.58 -5.11 -16.83
C PHE A 170 -7.90 -4.60 -15.43
N ALA A 171 -8.14 -3.30 -15.29
CA ALA A 171 -8.47 -2.73 -13.99
C ALA A 171 -9.85 -3.20 -13.49
N ASP A 172 -10.80 -3.52 -14.37
CA ASP A 172 -12.08 -4.14 -14.01
C ASP A 172 -11.91 -5.56 -13.51
N TRP A 173 -11.05 -6.33 -14.17
CA TRP A 173 -10.67 -7.66 -13.72
C TRP A 173 -9.99 -7.63 -12.35
N TRP A 174 -9.03 -6.72 -12.15
CA TRP A 174 -8.30 -6.55 -10.89
C TRP A 174 -9.24 -6.18 -9.74
N ASP A 175 -10.13 -5.21 -9.96
CA ASP A 175 -11.15 -4.84 -8.98
C ASP A 175 -12.05 -6.03 -8.64
N SER A 176 -12.44 -6.85 -9.62
CA SER A 176 -13.30 -8.02 -9.38
C SER A 176 -12.67 -9.08 -8.47
N LEU A 177 -11.33 -9.15 -8.46
CA LEU A 177 -10.58 -10.06 -7.58
C LEU A 177 -10.42 -9.50 -6.17
N LEU A 178 -10.09 -8.21 -6.05
CA LEU A 178 -9.68 -7.64 -4.77
C LEU A 178 -10.84 -7.02 -3.97
N MET A 179 -11.91 -6.54 -4.64
CA MET A 179 -13.03 -5.94 -3.92
C MET A 179 -13.71 -6.87 -2.92
N PRO A 180 -13.95 -8.17 -3.20
CA PRO A 180 -14.49 -9.08 -2.21
C PRO A 180 -13.65 -9.14 -0.93
N LEU A 181 -12.33 -9.21 -1.08
CA LEU A 181 -11.40 -9.25 0.05
C LEU A 181 -11.44 -7.95 0.87
N PHE A 182 -11.41 -6.80 0.20
CA PHE A 182 -11.49 -5.51 0.87
C PHE A 182 -12.80 -5.33 1.63
N LEU A 183 -13.92 -5.77 1.05
CA LEU A 183 -15.24 -5.68 1.70
C LEU A 183 -15.39 -6.66 2.86
N GLU A 184 -14.67 -7.77 2.85
CA GLU A 184 -14.63 -8.74 3.95
C GLU A 184 -13.74 -8.25 5.09
N GLU A 185 -12.54 -7.75 4.77
CA GLU A 185 -11.54 -7.36 5.78
C GLU A 185 -11.67 -5.92 6.27
N GLU A 186 -12.32 -5.06 5.51
CA GLU A 186 -12.59 -3.65 5.83
C GLU A 186 -11.37 -2.91 6.46
N PRO A 187 -10.18 -2.93 5.82
CA PRO A 187 -8.94 -2.42 6.42
C PRO A 187 -9.03 -0.95 6.88
N TRP A 188 -9.84 -0.13 6.23
CA TRP A 188 -10.08 1.27 6.63
C TRP A 188 -10.70 1.43 8.02
N LYS A 189 -11.40 0.42 8.54
CA LYS A 189 -11.96 0.43 9.90
C LYS A 189 -10.92 0.18 10.99
N TYR A 190 -9.77 -0.31 10.60
CA TYR A 190 -8.66 -0.63 11.50
C TYR A 190 -7.47 0.29 11.29
N ALA A 191 -7.61 1.29 10.40
CA ALA A 191 -6.57 2.27 10.19
C ALA A 191 -6.44 3.17 11.42
N ASP A 192 -5.20 3.41 11.84
CA ASP A 192 -4.91 4.40 12.89
C ASP A 192 -5.01 5.83 12.34
N ILE A 193 -4.68 5.97 11.06
CA ILE A 193 -4.67 7.26 10.35
C ILE A 193 -5.25 7.06 8.95
N ILE A 194 -6.17 7.93 8.57
CA ILE A 194 -6.65 8.03 7.18
C ILE A 194 -6.04 9.28 6.57
N VAL A 195 -5.41 9.13 5.41
CA VAL A 195 -4.79 10.24 4.66
C VAL A 195 -5.59 10.48 3.39
N SER A 196 -5.95 11.73 3.13
CA SER A 196 -6.62 12.10 1.88
C SER A 196 -5.66 11.99 0.68
N GLY A 197 -5.97 11.10 -0.23
CA GLY A 197 -5.26 10.96 -1.51
C GLY A 197 -5.87 11.77 -2.65
N SER A 198 -7.03 12.41 -2.44
CA SER A 198 -7.71 13.19 -3.48
C SER A 198 -7.08 14.56 -3.74
N ARG A 199 -6.26 15.04 -2.83
CA ARG A 199 -5.66 16.37 -2.89
C ARG A 199 -4.24 16.33 -3.45
N SER A 200 -3.85 17.40 -4.14
CA SER A 200 -2.47 17.63 -4.62
C SER A 200 -1.45 17.71 -3.47
N ASP A 201 -1.95 17.80 -2.23
CA ASP A 201 -1.16 17.94 -1.00
C ASP A 201 -0.24 16.72 -0.76
N LEU A 202 -0.58 15.55 -1.30
CA LEU A 202 0.37 14.40 -1.30
C LEU A 202 1.69 14.72 -2.02
N ILE A 203 1.70 15.71 -2.91
CA ILE A 203 2.92 16.16 -3.61
C ILE A 203 3.65 17.21 -2.77
N SER A 204 2.94 17.98 -1.95
CA SER A 204 3.49 18.94 -0.99
C SER A 204 3.79 18.27 0.35
N ASP A 205 4.32 19.00 1.31
CA ASP A 205 4.52 18.53 2.68
C ASP A 205 3.28 18.72 3.57
N LYS A 206 2.12 19.06 2.97
CA LYS A 206 0.85 19.27 3.67
C LYS A 206 -0.09 18.10 3.38
N LEU A 207 -0.54 17.44 4.40
CA LEU A 207 -1.45 16.31 4.32
C LEU A 207 -2.78 16.67 4.99
N MET A 208 -3.87 16.15 4.43
CA MET A 208 -5.15 16.13 5.14
C MET A 208 -5.29 14.74 5.77
N ILE A 209 -5.33 14.69 7.07
CA ILE A 209 -5.43 13.45 7.82
C ILE A 209 -6.66 13.41 8.71
N HIS A 210 -7.09 12.21 9.04
CA HIS A 210 -8.05 11.90 10.08
C HIS A 210 -7.44 10.82 10.98
N VAL A 211 -7.37 11.06 12.27
CA VAL A 211 -6.95 10.08 13.28
C VAL A 211 -8.19 9.35 13.75
N VAL A 212 -8.20 8.03 13.66
CA VAL A 212 -9.35 7.16 13.97
C VAL A 212 -9.42 6.86 15.47
#